data_9d47f12b103ff9cce94329a4eff279c0
#
_entry.id   9d47f12b103ff9cce94329a4eff279c0
#
_cell.length_a   1.000
_cell.length_b   1.000
_cell.length_c   1.000
_cell.angle_alpha   90.00
_cell.angle_beta   90.00
_cell.angle_gamma   90.00
#
_symmetry.space_group_name_H-M   'P 1'
#
loop_
_entity.id
_entity.type
_entity.pdbx_description
1 polymer ?
#
loop_
_entity_poly.entity_id
_entity_poly.type
_entity_poly.pdbx_seq_one_letter_code
_entity_poly.pdbx_strand_id
1 'polypeptide(L)'
;ALCPHRALAGQYLQSCIDSRAAQLPPPYETRSAAGQMALLEDYIALQAERPPLSTGFSKLDAALDGGLYDGLYVMGAVSSLGKTAFCMQMADNLARQGRDVLIFTLEMTAFEVMARSISRETFLADDSRTKYRSRTVRGVLDGRRYPDYSLEEREHLQRAKSAYAAYAGH
;
A
#
# COMPACT_ATOMS: atom_id res chain seq x y z
N ALA A 1 9.47 -27.56 3.42
CA ALA A 1 8.04 -27.24 3.48
C ALA A 1 7.87 -25.77 3.08
N LEU A 2 7.20 -25.50 1.98
CA LEU A 2 6.90 -24.13 1.53
C LEU A 2 5.93 -23.48 2.53
N CYS A 3 6.24 -22.25 2.93
CA CYS A 3 5.43 -21.47 3.85
C CYS A 3 3.99 -21.35 3.29
N PRO A 4 2.94 -21.68 4.06
CA PRO A 4 1.55 -21.64 3.59
C PRO A 4 1.11 -20.27 3.06
N HIS A 5 1.70 -19.19 3.55
CA HIS A 5 1.45 -17.82 3.05
C HIS A 5 1.92 -17.60 1.59
N ARG A 6 2.88 -18.36 1.11
CA ARG A 6 3.33 -18.26 -0.30
C ARG A 6 2.33 -18.85 -1.27
N ALA A 7 1.61 -19.88 -0.86
CA ALA A 7 0.56 -20.50 -1.65
C ALA A 7 -0.68 -19.59 -1.75
N LEU A 8 -1.06 -18.93 -0.65
CA LEU A 8 -2.17 -17.99 -0.61
C LEU A 8 -1.91 -16.75 -1.47
N ALA A 9 -0.69 -16.17 -1.40
CA ALA A 9 -0.31 -15.04 -2.26
C ALA A 9 -0.33 -15.42 -3.75
N GLY A 10 0.13 -16.62 -4.10
CA GLY A 10 0.06 -17.12 -5.46
C GLY A 10 -1.37 -17.32 -5.97
N GLN A 11 -2.25 -17.85 -5.13
CA GLN A 11 -3.67 -18.02 -5.47
C GLN A 11 -4.38 -16.68 -5.63
N TYR A 12 -4.11 -15.71 -4.75
CA TYR A 12 -4.68 -14.37 -4.85
C TYR A 12 -4.21 -13.66 -6.13
N LEU A 13 -2.92 -13.71 -6.45
CA LEU A 13 -2.39 -13.19 -7.71
C LEU A 13 -3.03 -13.84 -8.93
N GLN A 14 -3.15 -15.16 -8.92
CA GLN A 14 -3.80 -15.87 -10.03
C GLN A 14 -5.26 -15.44 -10.17
N SER A 15 -6.00 -15.34 -9.08
CA SER A 15 -7.37 -14.84 -9.09
C SER A 15 -7.49 -13.42 -9.65
N CYS A 16 -6.57 -12.52 -9.28
CA CYS A 16 -6.53 -11.16 -9.82
C CYS A 16 -6.20 -11.16 -11.33
N ILE A 17 -5.26 -11.99 -11.76
CA ILE A 17 -4.89 -12.13 -13.16
C ILE A 17 -6.07 -12.69 -13.96
N ASP A 18 -6.71 -13.74 -13.48
CA ASP A 18 -7.84 -14.39 -14.14
C ASP A 18 -9.06 -13.46 -14.23
N SER A 19 -9.35 -12.71 -13.16
CA SER A 19 -10.40 -11.70 -13.15
C SER A 19 -10.12 -10.56 -14.15
N ARG A 20 -8.87 -10.16 -14.28
CA ARG A 20 -8.45 -9.13 -15.22
C ARG A 20 -8.43 -9.66 -16.66
N ALA A 21 -7.95 -10.90 -16.86
CA ALA A 21 -7.95 -11.56 -18.17
C ALA A 21 -9.36 -11.75 -18.72
N ALA A 22 -10.33 -12.04 -17.86
CA ALA A 22 -11.74 -12.15 -18.23
C ALA A 22 -12.38 -10.80 -18.66
N GLN A 23 -11.79 -9.68 -18.24
CA GLN A 23 -12.23 -8.33 -18.58
C GLN A 23 -11.49 -7.74 -19.78
N LEU A 24 -10.38 -8.37 -20.20
CA LEU A 24 -9.66 -7.97 -21.40
C LEU A 24 -10.43 -8.45 -22.63
N PRO A 25 -10.58 -7.61 -23.67
CA PRO A 25 -11.07 -8.09 -24.95
C PRO A 25 -10.15 -9.20 -25.48
N PRO A 26 -10.68 -10.20 -26.21
CA PRO A 26 -9.87 -11.30 -26.71
C PRO A 26 -8.62 -10.78 -27.45
N PRO A 27 -7.44 -11.37 -27.21
CA PRO A 27 -6.21 -10.91 -27.84
C PRO A 27 -6.34 -10.98 -29.36
N TYR A 28 -6.14 -9.83 -30.00
CA TYR A 28 -5.99 -9.70 -31.45
C TYR A 28 -7.20 -9.99 -32.36
N GLU A 29 -8.37 -9.47 -32.07
CA GLU A 29 -9.17 -8.97 -33.18
C GLU A 29 -8.54 -7.64 -33.61
N THR A 30 -7.93 -7.60 -34.79
CA THR A 30 -7.47 -6.36 -35.45
C THR A 30 -8.68 -5.51 -35.80
N ARG A 31 -9.23 -4.85 -34.80
CA ARG A 31 -10.32 -3.88 -35.00
C ARG A 31 -9.70 -2.66 -35.63
N SER A 32 -10.22 -2.27 -36.79
CA SER A 32 -9.85 -0.98 -37.36
C SER A 32 -10.11 0.14 -36.35
N ALA A 33 -9.37 1.24 -36.43
CA ALA A 33 -9.60 2.40 -35.57
C ALA A 33 -11.08 2.86 -35.60
N ALA A 34 -11.72 2.78 -36.77
CA ALA A 34 -13.14 3.08 -36.90
C ALA A 34 -14.05 2.11 -36.12
N GLY A 35 -13.70 0.82 -36.05
CA GLY A 35 -14.42 -0.17 -35.25
C GLY A 35 -14.21 0.03 -33.75
N GLN A 36 -13.06 0.58 -33.34
CA GLN A 36 -12.80 0.92 -31.93
C GLN A 36 -13.46 2.22 -31.50
N MET A 37 -13.70 3.16 -32.41
CA MET A 37 -14.43 4.39 -32.09
C MET A 37 -15.84 4.14 -31.57
N ALA A 38 -16.52 3.10 -32.03
CA ALA A 38 -17.84 2.73 -31.53
C ALA A 38 -17.82 2.25 -30.06
N LEU A 39 -16.66 1.77 -29.58
CA LEU A 39 -16.47 1.32 -28.20
C LEU A 39 -15.85 2.40 -27.29
N LEU A 40 -15.42 3.53 -27.88
CA LEU A 40 -14.75 4.59 -27.14
C LEU A 40 -15.70 5.26 -26.13
N GLU A 41 -16.94 5.46 -26.50
CA GLU A 41 -17.96 6.06 -25.63
C GLU A 41 -18.27 5.19 -24.42
N ASP A 42 -18.41 3.88 -24.64
CA ASP A 42 -18.61 2.92 -23.55
C ASP A 42 -17.38 2.87 -22.63
N TYR A 43 -16.18 2.93 -23.20
CA TYR A 43 -14.95 2.99 -22.45
C TYR A 43 -14.84 4.27 -21.59
N ILE A 44 -15.18 5.42 -22.16
CA ILE A 44 -15.19 6.72 -21.45
C ILE A 44 -16.21 6.67 -20.29
N ALA A 45 -17.41 6.16 -20.53
CA ALA A 45 -18.42 6.00 -19.50
C ALA A 45 -17.92 5.10 -18.36
N LEU A 46 -17.30 3.97 -18.68
CA LEU A 46 -16.70 3.04 -17.70
C LEU A 46 -15.57 3.69 -16.89
N GLN A 47 -14.74 4.52 -17.51
CA GLN A 47 -13.68 5.24 -16.80
C GLN A 47 -14.24 6.33 -15.86
N ALA A 48 -15.34 6.98 -16.23
CA ALA A 48 -15.99 7.95 -15.36
C ALA A 48 -16.54 7.36 -14.06
N GLU A 49 -16.87 6.06 -14.06
CA GLU A 49 -17.30 5.32 -12.87
C GLU A 49 -16.14 4.89 -11.95
N ARG A 50 -14.89 5.04 -12.40
CA ARG A 50 -13.69 4.64 -11.67
C ARG A 50 -12.88 5.87 -11.23
N PRO A 51 -13.22 6.47 -10.08
CA PRO A 51 -12.48 7.61 -9.58
C PRO A 51 -11.02 7.22 -9.27
N PRO A 52 -10.07 8.14 -9.44
CA PRO A 52 -8.68 7.90 -9.10
C PRO A 52 -8.53 7.56 -7.62
N LEU A 53 -7.52 6.76 -7.30
CA LEU A 53 -7.20 6.37 -5.94
C LEU A 53 -6.31 7.43 -5.30
N SER A 54 -6.76 8.06 -4.22
CA SER A 54 -5.93 9.02 -3.49
C SER A 54 -4.69 8.33 -2.91
N THR A 55 -3.52 8.89 -3.17
CA THR A 55 -2.25 8.44 -2.58
C THR A 55 -2.14 8.80 -1.10
N GLY A 56 -3.03 9.68 -0.60
CA GLY A 56 -2.95 10.29 0.72
C GLY A 56 -1.93 11.43 0.82
N PHE A 57 -1.35 11.85 -0.30
CA PHE A 57 -0.48 13.02 -0.40
C PHE A 57 -1.15 14.06 -1.31
N SER A 58 -1.78 15.06 -0.73
CA SER A 58 -2.63 16.02 -1.45
C SER A 58 -1.93 16.73 -2.61
N LYS A 59 -0.64 17.05 -2.47
CA LYS A 59 0.14 17.67 -3.55
C LYS A 59 0.43 16.69 -4.70
N LEU A 60 0.64 15.41 -4.38
CA LEU A 60 0.83 14.38 -5.39
C LEU A 60 -0.49 14.09 -6.09
N ASP A 61 -1.58 13.96 -5.33
CA ASP A 61 -2.91 13.74 -5.89
C ASP A 61 -3.29 14.88 -6.84
N ALA A 62 -3.03 16.13 -6.46
CA ALA A 62 -3.26 17.28 -7.34
C ALA A 62 -2.40 17.25 -8.61
N ALA A 63 -1.15 16.78 -8.51
CA ALA A 63 -0.27 16.63 -9.67
C ALA A 63 -0.65 15.47 -10.60
N LEU A 64 -1.37 14.48 -10.06
CA LEU A 64 -1.88 13.30 -10.78
C LEU A 64 -3.36 13.45 -11.17
N ASP A 65 -3.89 14.65 -11.16
CA ASP A 65 -5.30 14.93 -11.51
C ASP A 65 -6.30 14.13 -10.65
N GLY A 66 -6.04 14.10 -9.35
CA GLY A 66 -6.91 13.47 -8.34
C GLY A 66 -6.36 12.22 -7.67
N GLY A 67 -5.32 11.58 -8.20
CA GLY A 67 -4.70 10.40 -7.63
C GLY A 67 -4.19 9.38 -8.65
N LEU A 68 -4.13 8.12 -8.27
CA LEU A 68 -3.67 7.03 -9.12
C LEU A 68 -4.81 6.50 -9.98
N TYR A 69 -4.57 6.43 -11.27
CA TYR A 69 -5.39 5.73 -12.26
C TYR A 69 -4.82 4.35 -12.57
N ASP A 70 -5.54 3.55 -13.32
CA ASP A 70 -5.02 2.28 -13.85
C ASP A 70 -3.76 2.53 -14.69
N GLY A 71 -2.63 1.90 -14.33
CA GLY A 71 -1.38 2.09 -15.04
C GLY A 71 -0.14 1.65 -14.25
N LEU A 72 1.02 1.88 -14.83
CA LEU A 72 2.32 1.64 -14.23
C LEU A 72 2.93 2.97 -13.78
N TYR A 73 3.23 3.08 -12.50
CA TYR A 73 3.94 4.22 -11.93
C TYR A 73 5.35 3.80 -11.52
N VAL A 74 6.35 4.52 -11.98
CA VAL A 74 7.76 4.25 -11.67
C VAL A 74 8.29 5.38 -10.79
N MET A 75 8.77 5.02 -9.60
CA MET A 75 9.36 5.99 -8.67
C MET A 75 10.88 5.85 -8.63
N GLY A 76 11.57 6.86 -9.08
CA GLY A 76 13.03 6.98 -9.01
C GLY A 76 13.48 7.95 -7.92
N ALA A 77 14.53 7.59 -7.19
CA ALA A 77 15.19 8.48 -6.25
C ALA A 77 16.64 8.01 -6.01
N VAL A 78 17.50 8.94 -5.60
CA VAL A 78 18.85 8.58 -5.12
C VAL A 78 18.76 7.69 -3.89
N SER A 79 19.80 6.90 -3.64
CA SER A 79 19.84 6.00 -2.49
C SER A 79 19.59 6.76 -1.19
N SER A 80 18.92 6.14 -0.25
CA SER A 80 18.62 6.67 1.10
C SER A 80 17.70 7.90 1.16
N LEU A 81 17.10 8.34 0.05
CA LEU A 81 16.13 9.45 0.04
C LEU A 81 14.74 9.10 0.61
N GLY A 82 14.52 7.86 0.99
CA GLY A 82 13.23 7.43 1.56
C GLY A 82 12.23 6.87 0.56
N LYS A 83 12.65 6.48 -0.64
CA LYS A 83 11.82 5.86 -1.68
C LYS A 83 10.90 4.77 -1.14
N THR A 84 11.47 3.79 -0.46
CA THR A 84 10.72 2.69 0.15
C THR A 84 9.73 3.16 1.21
N ALA A 85 10.13 4.11 2.07
CA ALA A 85 9.26 4.67 3.11
C ALA A 85 8.05 5.38 2.49
N PHE A 86 8.25 6.11 1.40
CA PHE A 86 7.19 6.78 0.66
C PHE A 86 6.22 5.79 0.02
N CYS A 87 6.73 4.76 -0.69
CA CYS A 87 5.89 3.71 -1.28
C CYS A 87 5.07 2.98 -0.20
N MET A 88 5.69 2.65 0.94
CA MET A 88 5.01 2.00 2.05
C MET A 88 3.92 2.89 2.65
N GLN A 89 4.17 4.19 2.79
CA GLN A 89 3.15 5.11 3.29
C GLN A 89 1.99 5.25 2.32
N MET A 90 2.23 5.26 1.01
CA MET A 90 1.19 5.25 -0.01
C MET A 90 0.36 3.95 0.07
N ALA A 91 1.02 2.79 0.19
CA ALA A 91 0.38 1.50 0.38
C ALA A 91 -0.55 1.49 1.61
N ASP A 92 -0.05 1.95 2.76
CA ASP A 92 -0.84 2.06 3.98
C ASP A 92 -2.02 3.04 3.82
N ASN A 93 -1.85 4.14 3.08
CA ASN A 93 -2.94 5.09 2.83
C ASN A 93 -4.03 4.47 1.95
N LEU A 94 -3.67 3.68 0.97
CA LEU A 94 -4.63 2.94 0.12
C LEU A 94 -5.36 1.85 0.92
N ALA A 95 -4.63 1.08 1.73
CA ALA A 95 -5.22 0.05 2.59
C ALA A 95 -6.24 0.66 3.59
N ARG A 96 -5.95 1.84 4.15
CA ARG A 96 -6.91 2.57 5.00
C ARG A 96 -8.18 3.01 4.29
N GLN A 97 -8.13 3.14 2.97
CA GLN A 97 -9.30 3.42 2.13
C GLN A 97 -10.06 2.13 1.75
N GLY A 98 -9.68 0.97 2.34
CA GLY A 98 -10.26 -0.33 2.04
C GLY A 98 -9.86 -0.88 0.67
N ARG A 99 -8.71 -0.46 0.16
CA ARG A 99 -8.17 -0.99 -1.11
C ARG A 99 -7.18 -2.10 -0.83
N ASP A 100 -7.33 -3.21 -1.53
CA ASP A 100 -6.38 -4.32 -1.45
C ASP A 100 -5.03 -3.90 -2.04
N VAL A 101 -3.97 -4.08 -1.27
CA VAL A 101 -2.61 -3.70 -1.64
C VAL A 101 -1.68 -4.89 -1.51
N LEU A 102 -0.95 -5.19 -2.57
CA LEU A 102 0.03 -6.26 -2.58
C LEU A 102 1.45 -5.68 -2.72
N ILE A 103 2.32 -6.03 -1.78
CA ILE A 103 3.67 -5.51 -1.71
C ILE A 103 4.67 -6.63 -1.99
N PHE A 104 5.48 -6.44 -3.03
CA PHE A 104 6.63 -7.29 -3.31
C PHE A 104 7.92 -6.55 -2.93
N THR A 105 8.72 -7.15 -2.08
CA THR A 105 10.02 -6.62 -1.69
C THR A 105 11.10 -7.69 -1.78
N LEU A 106 12.27 -7.32 -2.32
CA LEU A 106 13.44 -8.18 -2.41
C LEU A 106 14.51 -7.82 -1.35
N GLU A 107 14.37 -6.67 -0.69
CA GLU A 107 15.36 -6.14 0.25
C GLU A 107 14.96 -6.33 1.71
N MET A 108 13.67 -6.49 2.01
CA MET A 108 13.15 -6.50 3.36
C MET A 108 12.28 -7.73 3.64
N THR A 109 12.28 -8.18 4.88
CA THR A 109 11.33 -9.18 5.36
C THR A 109 9.94 -8.58 5.58
N ALA A 110 8.91 -9.41 5.59
CA ALA A 110 7.54 -8.97 5.89
C ALA A 110 7.46 -8.26 7.27
N PHE A 111 8.22 -8.75 8.25
CA PHE A 111 8.26 -8.15 9.59
C PHE A 111 8.90 -6.75 9.59
N GLU A 112 9.91 -6.50 8.76
CA GLU A 112 10.51 -5.18 8.62
C GLU A 112 9.56 -4.21 7.93
N VAL A 113 8.81 -4.67 6.93
CA VAL A 113 7.74 -3.90 6.28
C VAL A 113 6.68 -3.50 7.32
N MET A 114 6.12 -4.48 8.04
CA MET A 114 5.14 -4.24 9.10
C MET A 114 5.66 -3.27 10.18
N ALA A 115 6.91 -3.47 10.62
CA ALA A 115 7.51 -2.63 11.65
C ALA A 115 7.69 -1.17 11.22
N ARG A 116 7.90 -0.91 9.93
CA ARG A 116 7.94 0.46 9.38
C ARG A 116 6.58 1.12 9.48
N SER A 117 5.52 0.43 9.13
CA SER A 117 4.15 0.93 9.25
C SER A 117 3.77 1.15 10.73
N ILE A 118 4.04 0.18 11.62
CA ILE A 118 3.80 0.34 13.06
C ILE A 118 4.64 1.49 13.65
N SER A 119 5.91 1.62 13.27
CA SER A 119 6.76 2.76 13.68
C SER A 119 6.12 4.10 13.31
N ARG A 120 5.59 4.21 12.11
CA ARG A 120 4.85 5.39 11.65
C ARG A 120 3.58 5.61 12.49
N GLU A 121 2.81 4.57 12.80
CA GLU A 121 1.64 4.67 13.67
C GLU A 121 2.00 5.20 15.05
N THR A 122 3.13 4.76 15.65
CA THR A 122 3.57 5.31 16.93
C THR A 122 3.87 6.81 16.85
N PHE A 123 4.42 7.27 15.73
CA PHE A 123 4.71 8.69 15.52
C PHE A 123 3.43 9.50 15.30
N LEU A 124 2.50 9.01 14.52
CA LEU A 124 1.23 9.70 14.22
C LEU A 124 0.35 9.80 15.48
N ALA A 125 0.29 8.75 16.27
CA ALA A 125 -0.51 8.69 17.49
C ALA A 125 0.10 9.42 18.69
N ASP A 126 1.36 9.88 18.58
CA ASP A 126 2.01 10.62 19.66
C ASP A 126 1.71 12.12 19.55
N ASP A 127 0.81 12.62 20.39
CA ASP A 127 0.42 14.03 20.44
C ASP A 127 1.45 14.91 21.14
N SER A 128 2.49 14.32 21.77
CA SER A 128 3.54 15.09 22.42
C SER A 128 4.36 15.89 21.40
N ARG A 129 4.75 17.11 21.79
CA ARG A 129 5.56 17.99 20.93
C ARG A 129 6.90 17.35 20.55
N THR A 130 7.48 16.56 21.43
CA THR A 130 8.80 15.92 21.26
C THR A 130 8.72 14.54 20.62
N LYS A 131 7.52 14.00 20.42
CA LYS A 131 7.31 12.65 19.88
C LYS A 131 8.07 11.55 20.64
N TYR A 132 8.22 11.71 21.97
CA TYR A 132 9.04 10.83 22.81
C TYR A 132 8.50 9.40 22.92
N ARG A 133 7.18 9.21 22.69
CA ARG A 133 6.55 7.89 22.68
C ARG A 133 6.70 7.16 21.33
N SER A 134 7.13 7.87 20.27
CA SER A 134 7.33 7.25 18.98
C SER A 134 8.47 6.22 19.03
N ARG A 135 8.36 5.17 18.24
CA ARG A 135 9.33 4.08 18.18
C ARG A 135 9.90 3.92 16.79
N THR A 136 11.20 3.76 16.71
CA THR A 136 11.86 3.40 15.45
C THR A 136 11.52 1.97 15.06
N VAL A 137 11.76 1.59 13.81
CA VAL A 137 11.61 0.21 13.32
C VAL A 137 12.33 -0.79 14.24
N ARG A 138 13.54 -0.46 14.67
CA ARG A 138 14.30 -1.29 15.62
C ARG A 138 13.63 -1.35 16.99
N GLY A 139 13.04 -0.25 17.46
CA GLY A 139 12.28 -0.22 18.70
C GLY A 139 11.01 -1.07 18.65
N VAL A 140 10.44 -1.28 17.47
CA VAL A 140 9.28 -2.16 17.28
C VAL A 140 9.69 -3.63 17.21
N LEU A 141 10.83 -3.95 16.57
CA LEU A 141 11.26 -5.36 16.33
C LEU A 141 12.11 -5.95 17.45
N ASP A 142 12.86 -5.15 18.18
CA ASP A 142 13.80 -5.65 19.18
C ASP A 142 13.10 -5.87 20.53
N GLY A 143 12.63 -7.09 20.75
CA GLY A 143 11.95 -7.50 21.99
C GLY A 143 12.80 -7.32 23.26
N ARG A 144 14.14 -7.24 23.16
CA ARG A 144 15.03 -7.00 24.31
C ARG A 144 14.85 -5.59 24.90
N ARG A 145 14.29 -4.67 24.13
CA ARG A 145 14.01 -3.29 24.57
C ARG A 145 12.67 -3.15 25.31
N TYR A 146 11.77 -4.12 25.14
CA TYR A 146 10.43 -4.03 25.74
C TYR A 146 10.43 -3.95 27.27
N PRO A 147 11.33 -4.64 28.01
CA PRO A 147 11.41 -4.49 29.46
C PRO A 147 11.72 -3.05 29.90
N ASP A 148 12.47 -2.30 29.12
CA ASP A 148 12.89 -0.92 29.42
C ASP A 148 11.79 0.12 29.14
N TYR A 149 10.73 -0.27 28.43
CA TYR A 149 9.62 0.65 28.13
C TYR A 149 8.71 0.80 29.34
N SER A 150 8.37 2.04 29.67
CA SER A 150 7.35 2.36 30.66
C SER A 150 6.00 1.76 30.26
N LEU A 151 5.08 1.69 31.21
CA LEU A 151 3.71 1.23 30.94
C LEU A 151 3.05 2.07 29.83
N GLU A 152 3.17 3.38 29.89
CA GLU A 152 2.63 4.31 28.90
C GLU A 152 3.20 4.04 27.50
N GLU A 153 4.51 3.80 27.38
CA GLU A 153 5.16 3.49 26.10
C GLU A 153 4.72 2.16 25.52
N ARG A 154 4.51 1.14 26.38
CA ARG A 154 3.99 -0.17 25.96
C ARG A 154 2.55 -0.06 25.46
N GLU A 155 1.71 0.67 26.18
CA GLU A 155 0.32 0.92 25.77
C GLU A 155 0.25 1.69 24.47
N HIS A 156 1.11 2.70 24.31
CA HIS A 156 1.21 3.49 23.08
C HIS A 156 1.61 2.59 21.88
N LEU A 157 2.62 1.75 22.06
CA LEU A 157 3.04 0.79 21.02
C LEU A 157 1.92 -0.22 20.73
N GLN A 158 1.19 -0.69 21.74
CA GLN A 158 0.08 -1.62 21.52
C GLN A 158 -1.06 -0.97 20.75
N ARG A 159 -1.40 0.30 21.04
CA ARG A 159 -2.38 1.06 20.26
C ARG A 159 -1.95 1.21 18.79
N ALA A 160 -0.68 1.50 18.55
CA ALA A 160 -0.14 1.59 17.18
C ALA A 160 -0.21 0.24 16.42
N LYS A 161 0.06 -0.88 17.10
CA LYS A 161 -0.12 -2.22 16.52
C LYS A 161 -1.58 -2.49 16.17
N SER A 162 -2.51 -2.13 17.06
CA SER A 162 -3.94 -2.28 16.80
C SER A 162 -4.43 -1.39 15.67
N ALA A 163 -3.94 -0.15 15.58
CA ALA A 163 -4.25 0.77 14.50
C ALA A 163 -3.76 0.23 13.14
N TYR A 164 -2.55 -0.34 13.09
CA TYR A 164 -2.03 -1.01 11.90
C TYR A 164 -2.89 -2.23 11.53
N ALA A 165 -3.21 -3.08 12.50
CA ALA A 165 -4.00 -4.30 12.27
C ALA A 165 -5.40 -3.99 11.71
N ALA A 166 -5.96 -2.83 12.00
CA ALA A 166 -7.29 -2.43 11.53
C ALA A 166 -7.38 -2.28 9.99
N TYR A 167 -6.26 -1.99 9.32
CA TYR A 167 -6.22 -1.87 7.85
C TYR A 167 -5.26 -2.85 7.18
N ALA A 168 -4.46 -3.60 7.94
CA ALA A 168 -3.48 -4.54 7.39
C ALA A 168 -4.09 -5.80 6.76
N GLY A 169 -5.40 -5.94 6.78
CA GLY A 169 -6.13 -7.01 6.10
C GLY A 169 -6.44 -6.73 4.62
N HIS A 170 -6.07 -5.54 4.14
CA HIS A 170 -6.29 -5.07 2.77
C HIS A 170 -5.05 -5.03 1.91
#